data_202bfe59202506cd177b550818bf34fd
#
_entry.id   202bfe59202506cd177b550818bf34fd
#
_cell.length_a   1.000
_cell.length_b   1.000
_cell.length_c   1.000
_cell.angle_alpha   90.00
_cell.angle_beta   90.00
_cell.angle_gamma   90.00
#
_symmetry.space_group_name_H-M   'P 1'
#
loop_
_entity.id
_entity.type
_entity.pdbx_description
1 polymer ?
#
loop_
_entity_poly.entity_id
_entity_poly.type
_entity_poly.pdbx_seq_one_letter_code
_entity_poly.pdbx_strand_id
1 'polypeptide(L)'
;MSNQTQRLKFTQLAASIALVAGGAAFVPAANAAAPTAGTNISNIASASYTDSTGNSKTVTSNVVTTTVLQVASFTLVSDQTKTANANGQVSLSHTLTNTGNGSDTFNVGVVNNDTRDSTTDNYDFTGLNVYLDANKDGIPD
;
A
#
# COMPACT_ATOMS: atom_id res chain seq x y z
N MET A 1 -31.80 -57.38 36.37
CA MET A 1 -30.82 -56.31 36.28
C MET A 1 -30.83 -55.78 34.86
N SER A 2 -31.51 -54.66 34.64
CA SER A 2 -31.67 -54.08 33.30
C SER A 2 -30.55 -53.06 33.06
N ASN A 3 -29.73 -53.32 32.03
CA ASN A 3 -28.62 -52.48 31.65
C ASN A 3 -29.16 -51.39 30.72
N GLN A 4 -29.42 -50.22 31.23
CA GLN A 4 -29.83 -49.06 30.44
C GLN A 4 -28.57 -48.41 29.79
N THR A 5 -28.36 -48.74 28.53
CA THR A 5 -27.34 -48.08 27.70
C THR A 5 -27.84 -46.70 27.32
N GLN A 6 -27.32 -45.66 28.00
CA GLN A 6 -27.55 -44.25 27.61
C GLN A 6 -26.88 -44.00 26.27
N ARG A 7 -27.68 -43.91 25.20
CA ARG A 7 -27.22 -43.46 23.90
C ARG A 7 -27.18 -41.91 23.92
N LEU A 8 -25.98 -41.36 23.95
CA LEU A 8 -25.75 -39.96 23.72
C LEU A 8 -26.15 -39.64 22.26
N LYS A 9 -27.23 -38.91 22.11
CA LYS A 9 -27.63 -38.35 20.83
C LYS A 9 -26.77 -37.14 20.57
N PHE A 10 -25.72 -37.27 19.78
CA PHE A 10 -25.04 -36.13 19.18
C PHE A 10 -26.00 -35.48 18.18
N THR A 11 -26.60 -34.40 18.57
CA THR A 11 -27.28 -33.50 17.62
C THR A 11 -26.17 -32.89 16.77
N GLN A 12 -26.07 -33.36 15.54
CA GLN A 12 -25.18 -32.74 14.55
C GLN A 12 -25.68 -31.34 14.30
N LEU A 13 -24.95 -30.35 14.78
CA LEU A 13 -25.09 -28.99 14.35
C LEU A 13 -24.57 -28.92 12.91
N ALA A 14 -25.46 -29.12 11.95
CA ALA A 14 -25.16 -28.92 10.55
C ALA A 14 -25.01 -27.40 10.34
N ALA A 15 -23.76 -26.91 10.38
CA ALA A 15 -23.44 -25.60 9.87
C ALA A 15 -23.66 -25.62 8.36
N SER A 16 -24.82 -25.14 7.94
CA SER A 16 -25.14 -24.94 6.53
C SER A 16 -24.27 -23.81 6.00
N ILE A 17 -23.09 -24.13 5.46
CA ILE A 17 -22.36 -23.23 4.58
C ILE A 17 -23.17 -23.24 3.28
N ALA A 18 -24.01 -22.24 3.09
CA ALA A 18 -24.62 -21.98 1.80
C ALA A 18 -23.52 -21.50 0.84
N LEU A 19 -22.92 -22.47 0.13
CA LEU A 19 -22.08 -22.17 -1.02
C LEU A 19 -23.02 -21.69 -2.13
N VAL A 20 -23.13 -20.37 -2.30
CA VAL A 20 -23.80 -19.79 -3.47
C VAL A 20 -22.90 -20.02 -4.68
N ALA A 21 -23.03 -21.19 -5.30
CA ALA A 21 -22.54 -21.44 -6.65
C ALA A 21 -23.57 -20.85 -7.62
N GLY A 22 -23.38 -19.61 -8.01
CA GLY A 22 -24.29 -18.97 -8.96
C GLY A 22 -23.72 -17.68 -9.54
N GLY A 23 -23.24 -17.80 -10.76
CA GLY A 23 -22.93 -16.65 -11.63
C GLY A 23 -21.48 -16.16 -11.50
N ALA A 24 -20.75 -16.26 -12.61
CA ALA A 24 -19.55 -15.47 -12.84
C ALA A 24 -19.96 -13.98 -12.90
N ALA A 25 -20.28 -13.40 -11.76
CA ALA A 25 -20.29 -11.96 -11.63
C ALA A 25 -18.85 -11.52 -11.81
N PHE A 26 -18.59 -10.71 -12.81
CA PHE A 26 -17.39 -9.86 -12.87
C PHE A 26 -17.33 -9.11 -11.56
N VAL A 27 -16.61 -9.62 -10.61
CA VAL A 27 -16.23 -8.83 -9.43
C VAL A 27 -15.23 -7.82 -9.96
N PRO A 28 -15.57 -6.54 -10.04
CA PRO A 28 -14.54 -5.55 -10.30
C PRO A 28 -13.49 -5.77 -9.23
N ALA A 29 -12.24 -5.95 -9.64
CA ALA A 29 -11.14 -5.99 -8.68
C ALA A 29 -11.26 -4.71 -7.85
N ALA A 30 -11.66 -4.84 -6.60
CA ALA A 30 -11.66 -3.72 -5.67
C ALA A 30 -10.18 -3.37 -5.47
N ASN A 31 -9.70 -2.40 -6.24
CA ASN A 31 -8.42 -1.76 -5.97
C ASN A 31 -8.61 -0.91 -4.69
N ALA A 32 -8.55 -1.57 -3.55
CA ALA A 32 -8.45 -0.86 -2.30
C ALA A 32 -7.09 -0.16 -2.30
N ALA A 33 -7.10 1.16 -2.29
CA ALA A 33 -5.88 1.92 -2.05
C ALA A 33 -5.29 1.48 -0.70
N ALA A 34 -3.96 1.35 -0.64
CA ALA A 34 -3.30 1.02 0.61
C ALA A 34 -3.64 2.08 1.67
N PRO A 35 -3.97 1.67 2.89
CA PRO A 35 -4.30 2.63 3.93
C PRO A 35 -3.06 3.50 4.26
N THR A 36 -3.32 4.76 4.57
CA THR A 36 -2.25 5.70 4.94
C THR A 36 -1.55 5.29 6.23
N ALA A 37 -0.28 5.62 6.34
CA ALA A 37 0.50 5.43 7.56
C ALA A 37 -0.17 6.12 8.76
N GLY A 38 -0.14 5.48 9.91
CA GLY A 38 -0.81 5.96 11.12
C GLY A 38 -2.30 5.62 11.23
N THR A 39 -2.91 5.03 10.19
CA THR A 39 -4.31 4.58 10.26
C THR A 39 -4.44 3.44 11.26
N ASN A 40 -5.42 3.55 12.16
CA ASN A 40 -5.76 2.48 13.08
C ASN A 40 -6.83 1.57 12.47
N ILE A 41 -6.54 0.28 12.42
CA ILE A 41 -7.47 -0.77 12.02
C ILE A 41 -7.91 -1.49 13.28
N SER A 42 -9.19 -1.38 13.61
CA SER A 42 -9.76 -2.02 14.81
C SER A 42 -10.64 -3.19 14.43
N ASN A 43 -10.53 -4.25 15.21
CA ASN A 43 -11.32 -5.47 15.03
C ASN A 43 -12.02 -5.85 16.33
N ILE A 44 -13.28 -6.27 16.23
CA ILE A 44 -14.07 -6.77 17.33
C ILE A 44 -14.86 -8.00 16.84
N ALA A 45 -14.86 -9.05 17.61
CA ALA A 45 -15.66 -10.23 17.34
C ALA A 45 -16.91 -10.23 18.24
N SER A 46 -18.03 -10.67 17.67
CA SER A 46 -19.25 -10.89 18.44
C SER A 46 -19.85 -12.26 18.12
N ALA A 47 -20.43 -12.88 19.12
CA ALA A 47 -21.16 -14.13 18.97
C ALA A 47 -22.50 -14.00 19.67
N SER A 48 -23.57 -14.51 19.07
CA SER A 48 -24.89 -14.61 19.68
C SER A 48 -25.28 -16.08 19.83
N TYR A 49 -25.98 -16.38 20.91
CA TYR A 49 -26.55 -17.70 21.17
C TYR A 49 -27.90 -17.55 21.85
N THR A 50 -28.72 -18.57 21.75
CA THR A 50 -29.99 -18.63 22.47
C THR A 50 -29.81 -19.55 23.67
N ASP A 51 -30.12 -19.04 24.86
CA ASP A 51 -30.05 -19.82 26.11
C ASP A 51 -31.16 -20.89 26.17
N SER A 52 -31.10 -21.73 27.17
CA SER A 52 -32.07 -22.82 27.38
C SER A 52 -33.49 -22.34 27.67
N THR A 53 -33.68 -21.06 27.96
CA THR A 53 -34.98 -20.43 28.19
C THR A 53 -35.51 -19.70 26.97
N GLY A 54 -34.81 -19.77 25.80
CA GLY A 54 -35.20 -19.15 24.55
C GLY A 54 -34.76 -17.69 24.39
N ASN A 55 -33.97 -17.15 25.31
CA ASN A 55 -33.47 -15.77 25.23
C ASN A 55 -32.20 -15.67 24.41
N SER A 56 -32.14 -14.69 23.50
CA SER A 56 -30.92 -14.36 22.77
C SER A 56 -29.91 -13.64 23.67
N LYS A 57 -28.67 -14.10 23.63
CA LYS A 57 -27.52 -13.52 24.32
C LYS A 57 -26.43 -13.20 23.30
N THR A 58 -25.79 -12.05 23.45
CA THR A 58 -24.65 -11.64 22.63
C THR A 58 -23.44 -11.41 23.52
N VAL A 59 -22.31 -11.94 23.10
CA VAL A 59 -21.01 -11.72 23.73
C VAL A 59 -20.08 -11.08 22.70
N THR A 60 -19.37 -10.04 23.10
CA THR A 60 -18.39 -9.35 22.27
C THR A 60 -16.99 -9.48 22.88
N SER A 61 -15.98 -9.59 22.02
CA SER A 61 -14.58 -9.54 22.45
C SER A 61 -14.18 -8.11 22.81
N ASN A 62 -13.00 -7.97 23.40
CA ASN A 62 -12.30 -6.69 23.43
C ASN A 62 -11.93 -6.24 22.02
N VAL A 63 -11.69 -4.94 21.86
CA VAL A 63 -11.20 -4.36 20.62
C VAL A 63 -9.70 -4.65 20.49
N VAL A 64 -9.30 -5.16 19.32
CA VAL A 64 -7.88 -5.27 18.93
C VAL A 64 -7.60 -4.20 17.90
N THR A 65 -6.60 -3.37 18.14
CA THR A 65 -6.21 -2.29 17.23
C THR A 65 -4.81 -2.53 16.69
N THR A 66 -4.65 -2.40 15.38
CA THR A 66 -3.38 -2.43 14.67
C THR A 66 -3.17 -1.11 13.96
N THR A 67 -2.00 -0.50 14.11
CA THR A 67 -1.66 0.74 13.41
C THR A 67 -0.88 0.42 12.13
N VAL A 68 -1.26 1.04 11.02
CA VAL A 68 -0.57 0.91 9.75
C VAL A 68 0.79 1.60 9.83
N LEU A 69 1.85 0.86 9.54
CA LEU A 69 3.20 1.40 9.49
C LEU A 69 3.45 2.17 8.19
N GLN A 70 4.35 3.14 8.24
CA GLN A 70 4.81 3.84 7.04
C GLN A 70 5.72 2.92 6.21
N VAL A 71 5.46 2.90 4.92
CA VAL A 71 6.31 2.28 3.90
C VAL A 71 6.76 3.39 2.96
N ALA A 72 8.04 3.74 3.02
CA ALA A 72 8.64 4.72 2.12
C ALA A 72 8.84 4.11 0.74
N SER A 73 8.46 4.83 -0.29
CA SER A 73 8.67 4.44 -1.70
C SER A 73 8.62 5.68 -2.59
N PHE A 74 9.43 5.68 -3.63
CA PHE A 74 9.40 6.76 -4.62
C PHE A 74 9.83 6.27 -5.99
N THR A 75 9.50 7.05 -7.00
CA THR A 75 10.01 6.90 -8.36
C THR A 75 10.65 8.22 -8.79
N LEU A 76 11.76 8.13 -9.49
CA LEU A 76 12.41 9.25 -10.16
C LEU A 76 12.47 8.93 -11.65
N VAL A 77 11.88 9.76 -12.45
CA VAL A 77 11.85 9.65 -13.92
C VAL A 77 12.47 10.94 -14.44
N SER A 78 13.34 10.93 -15.42
CA SER A 78 13.53 10.14 -16.61
C SER A 78 14.93 10.34 -17.17
N ASP A 79 15.35 9.43 -18.03
CA ASP A 79 16.51 9.63 -18.88
C ASP A 79 16.17 10.64 -19.98
N GLN A 80 17.03 11.61 -20.21
CA GLN A 80 16.86 12.63 -21.24
C GLN A 80 18.18 12.82 -21.99
N THR A 81 18.06 13.11 -23.27
CA THR A 81 19.19 13.52 -24.11
C THR A 81 18.89 14.92 -24.65
N LYS A 82 19.80 15.86 -24.38
CA LYS A 82 19.73 17.22 -24.91
C LYS A 82 21.08 17.63 -25.48
N THR A 83 21.06 18.52 -26.44
CA THR A 83 22.27 19.12 -27.03
C THR A 83 22.44 20.53 -26.49
N ALA A 84 23.67 20.92 -26.22
CA ALA A 84 24.02 22.27 -25.82
C ALA A 84 25.22 22.77 -26.67
N ASN A 85 25.27 24.05 -26.89
CA ASN A 85 26.47 24.68 -27.46
C ASN A 85 27.58 24.76 -26.38
N ALA A 86 28.82 24.90 -26.83
CA ALA A 86 29.94 25.18 -25.92
C ALA A 86 29.63 26.43 -25.07
N ASN A 87 29.84 26.35 -23.78
CA ASN A 87 29.48 27.36 -22.77
C ASN A 87 27.96 27.62 -22.65
N GLY A 88 27.11 26.79 -23.25
CA GLY A 88 25.67 26.87 -23.13
C GLY A 88 25.17 26.25 -21.82
N GLN A 89 23.98 26.66 -21.39
CA GLN A 89 23.26 26.02 -20.30
C GLN A 89 22.30 24.97 -20.85
N VAL A 90 22.10 23.90 -20.09
CA VAL A 90 21.09 22.89 -20.38
C VAL A 90 20.26 22.64 -19.11
N SER A 91 18.95 22.59 -19.27
CA SER A 91 18.02 22.20 -18.20
C SER A 91 17.45 20.84 -18.49
N LEU A 92 17.48 19.95 -17.51
CA LEU A 92 16.93 18.59 -17.53
C LEU A 92 15.86 18.49 -16.46
N SER A 93 14.63 18.18 -16.86
CA SER A 93 13.50 18.06 -15.95
C SER A 93 13.33 16.61 -15.51
N HIS A 94 13.27 16.39 -14.21
CA HIS A 94 13.01 15.07 -13.63
C HIS A 94 11.77 15.13 -12.76
N THR A 95 10.98 14.07 -12.75
CA THR A 95 9.80 13.97 -11.89
C THR A 95 10.07 12.99 -10.76
N LEU A 96 10.08 13.50 -9.53
CA LEU A 96 10.08 12.70 -8.32
C LEU A 96 8.64 12.53 -7.85
N THR A 97 8.22 11.27 -7.68
CA THR A 97 6.88 10.95 -7.18
C THR A 97 7.01 10.10 -5.92
N ASN A 98 6.41 10.55 -4.83
CA ASN A 98 6.24 9.72 -3.63
C ASN A 98 5.16 8.66 -3.92
N THR A 99 5.52 7.40 -3.86
CA THR A 99 4.64 6.25 -4.05
C THR A 99 4.42 5.47 -2.75
N GLY A 100 4.94 5.96 -1.63
CA GLY A 100 4.71 5.41 -0.31
C GLY A 100 3.29 5.66 0.22
N ASN A 101 3.00 5.14 1.38
CA ASN A 101 1.69 5.30 2.03
C ASN A 101 1.65 6.45 3.05
N GLY A 102 2.64 7.33 3.05
CA GLY A 102 2.72 8.48 3.95
C GLY A 102 3.60 9.59 3.38
N SER A 103 3.61 10.74 4.05
CA SER A 103 4.50 11.84 3.70
C SER A 103 5.95 11.46 3.96
N ASP A 104 6.84 11.85 3.05
CA ASP A 104 8.27 11.59 3.17
C ASP A 104 9.09 12.80 2.72
N THR A 105 10.36 12.82 3.07
CA THR A 105 11.31 13.87 2.69
C THR A 105 12.43 13.26 1.87
N PHE A 106 12.70 13.84 0.71
CA PHE A 106 13.71 13.36 -0.22
C PHE A 106 14.83 14.38 -0.36
N ASN A 107 16.08 13.90 -0.32
CA ASN A 107 17.25 14.68 -0.68
C ASN A 107 17.58 14.42 -2.15
N VAL A 108 17.54 15.46 -2.96
CA VAL A 108 17.85 15.37 -4.39
C VAL A 108 19.17 16.08 -4.64
N GLY A 109 20.08 15.41 -5.32
CA GLY A 109 21.38 15.96 -5.71
C GLY A 109 21.67 15.68 -7.18
N VAL A 110 22.58 16.43 -7.75
CA VAL A 110 23.10 16.24 -9.11
C VAL A 110 24.61 16.11 -9.07
N VAL A 111 25.12 15.17 -9.83
CA VAL A 111 26.54 14.94 -10.00
C VAL A 111 26.85 14.66 -11.47
N ASN A 112 28.06 14.97 -11.92
CA ASN A 112 28.54 14.48 -13.20
C ASN A 112 28.64 12.96 -13.16
N ASN A 113 28.34 12.30 -14.26
CA ASN A 113 28.45 10.85 -14.36
C ASN A 113 29.89 10.48 -14.72
N ASP A 114 30.63 10.01 -13.75
CA ASP A 114 32.02 9.60 -13.94
C ASP A 114 32.20 8.06 -14.07
N THR A 115 31.23 7.28 -13.56
CA THR A 115 31.42 5.81 -13.49
C THR A 115 30.14 5.00 -13.41
N ARG A 116 28.94 5.59 -13.50
CA ARG A 116 27.68 4.88 -13.20
C ARG A 116 27.11 4.03 -14.31
N ASP A 117 27.49 4.31 -15.53
CA ASP A 117 27.21 3.43 -16.66
C ASP A 117 28.52 3.06 -17.37
N SER A 118 28.46 2.12 -18.27
CA SER A 118 29.63 1.64 -19.01
C SER A 118 30.13 2.63 -20.09
N THR A 119 29.53 3.80 -20.16
CA THR A 119 29.92 4.87 -21.09
C THR A 119 30.70 5.94 -20.32
N THR A 120 31.99 5.96 -20.47
CA THR A 120 32.83 7.06 -20.00
C THR A 120 32.65 8.24 -20.93
N ASP A 121 32.14 9.33 -20.40
CA ASP A 121 32.24 10.61 -21.09
C ASP A 121 33.59 11.28 -20.78
N ASN A 122 33.91 12.32 -21.49
CA ASN A 122 35.16 13.09 -21.34
C ASN A 122 34.91 14.56 -21.05
N TYR A 123 33.70 14.89 -20.57
CA TYR A 123 33.32 16.26 -20.28
C TYR A 123 32.43 16.34 -19.05
N ASP A 124 32.86 17.16 -18.10
CA ASP A 124 32.11 17.45 -16.89
C ASP A 124 31.45 18.83 -16.97
N PHE A 125 30.17 18.88 -16.60
CA PHE A 125 29.50 20.16 -16.42
C PHE A 125 30.01 20.90 -15.20
N THR A 126 30.17 22.21 -15.32
CA THR A 126 30.44 23.10 -14.18
C THR A 126 29.16 23.79 -13.73
N GLY A 127 29.05 24.10 -12.46
CA GLY A 127 27.90 24.85 -11.93
C GLY A 127 26.59 24.05 -11.95
N LEU A 128 26.66 22.76 -11.56
CA LEU A 128 25.49 21.92 -11.40
C LEU A 128 24.59 22.44 -10.27
N ASN A 129 23.32 22.65 -10.55
CA ASN A 129 22.32 23.08 -9.59
C ASN A 129 21.02 22.29 -9.75
N VAL A 130 20.32 22.09 -8.65
CA VAL A 130 18.97 21.52 -8.62
C VAL A 130 18.00 22.61 -8.19
N TYR A 131 16.93 22.75 -8.92
CA TYR A 131 15.84 23.68 -8.64
C TYR A 131 14.52 22.93 -8.52
N LEU A 132 13.62 23.47 -7.73
CA LEU A 132 12.23 22.99 -7.69
C LEU A 132 11.47 23.63 -8.86
N ASP A 133 10.61 22.83 -9.47
CA ASP A 133 9.62 23.22 -10.47
C ASP A 133 8.27 22.68 -9.99
N ALA A 134 7.60 23.42 -9.14
CA ALA A 134 6.39 22.99 -8.46
C ALA A 134 5.18 22.99 -9.40
N ASN A 135 5.15 23.92 -10.36
CA ASN A 135 4.08 24.05 -11.34
C ASN A 135 4.28 23.16 -12.58
N LYS A 136 5.47 22.55 -12.73
CA LYS A 136 5.85 21.64 -13.85
C LYS A 136 5.82 22.29 -15.22
N ASP A 137 6.19 23.55 -15.31
CA ASP A 137 6.30 24.26 -16.60
C ASP A 137 7.70 24.14 -17.24
N GLY A 138 8.64 23.51 -16.55
CA GLY A 138 10.02 23.31 -16.98
C GLY A 138 10.94 24.50 -16.67
N ILE A 139 10.48 25.45 -15.91
CA ILE A 139 11.23 26.63 -15.44
C ILE A 139 11.37 26.55 -13.93
N PRO A 140 12.55 26.78 -13.36
CA PRO A 140 12.72 26.83 -11.92
C PRO A 140 11.84 27.92 -11.27
N ASP A 141 11.16 27.56 -10.17
CA ASP A 141 10.37 28.47 -9.33
C ASP A 141 11.24 29.27 -8.37
#